data_e2941e3c8610222acb0d07cb7292225a
#
_entry.id   e2941e3c8610222acb0d07cb7292225a
#
_cell.length_a   1.000
_cell.length_b   1.000
_cell.length_c   1.000
_cell.angle_alpha   90.00
_cell.angle_beta   90.00
_cell.angle_gamma   90.00
#
_symmetry.space_group_name_H-M   'P 1'
#
loop_
_entity.id
_entity.type
_entity.pdbx_description
1 polymer ?
#
loop_
_entity_poly.entity_id
_entity_poly.type
_entity_poly.pdbx_seq_one_letter_code
_entity_poly.pdbx_strand_id
1 'polypeptide(L)'
;LEFLFPRAWILPLGQNSEKEPGLSKVKEEKSASETPLMKQYNQIKAKHPQALLLFRVGDFYETFGEDAIITARILGIVLTNRNNGGSKLELAGFPHHSLDTYLPKLVRAGQRVAICDQLEDPKMTKTIVKRGVTELLSPGVSFNDQVLDQKKNNFLCALHFNKKDFGVSFLDVSTGEFLLAQ
;
A
#
# COMPACT_ATOMS: atom_id res chain seq x y z
N LEU A 1 -7.95 37.14 -0.59
CA LEU A 1 -8.19 35.82 -1.18
C LEU A 1 -8.35 34.84 -0.01
N GLU A 2 -9.59 34.62 0.41
CA GLU A 2 -9.94 33.64 1.45
C GLU A 2 -10.00 32.25 0.79
N PHE A 3 -9.02 31.43 1.09
CA PHE A 3 -9.10 30.00 0.77
C PHE A 3 -9.80 29.28 1.92
N LEU A 4 -11.03 28.83 1.67
CA LEU A 4 -11.76 27.91 2.53
C LEU A 4 -11.10 26.53 2.49
N PHE A 5 -10.25 26.24 3.49
CA PHE A 5 -9.85 24.87 3.79
C PHE A 5 -10.89 24.24 4.71
N PRO A 6 -11.40 23.02 4.43
CA PRO A 6 -12.15 22.28 5.43
C PRO A 6 -11.22 21.94 6.60
N ARG A 7 -11.69 22.20 7.82
CA ARG A 7 -10.98 21.94 9.06
C ARG A 7 -10.53 20.48 9.14
N ALA A 8 -9.26 20.23 8.89
CA ALA A 8 -8.62 18.97 9.18
C ALA A 8 -8.17 18.98 10.65
N TRP A 9 -8.75 18.13 11.41
CA TRP A 9 -8.43 17.45 12.66
C TRP A 9 -7.05 17.78 13.26
N ILE A 10 -7.04 18.74 14.19
CA ILE A 10 -5.95 18.88 15.17
C ILE A 10 -6.43 18.12 16.41
N LEU A 11 -5.81 16.97 16.70
CA LEU A 11 -5.99 16.28 17.97
C LEU A 11 -5.15 16.98 19.04
N PRO A 12 -5.72 17.34 20.20
CA PRO A 12 -4.94 17.90 21.30
C PRO A 12 -4.08 16.81 21.95
N LEU A 13 -2.82 17.12 22.16
CA LEU A 13 -1.91 16.36 23.04
C LEU A 13 -2.39 16.57 24.49
N GLY A 14 -3.21 15.65 25.00
CA GLY A 14 -3.64 15.58 26.38
C GLY A 14 -2.95 14.42 27.07
N GLN A 15 -2.13 14.74 28.06
CA GLN A 15 -1.63 13.80 29.07
C GLN A 15 -2.82 13.27 29.86
N ASN A 16 -2.99 11.96 29.93
CA ASN A 16 -3.72 11.33 31.04
C ASN A 16 -3.06 10.00 31.41
N SER A 17 -2.50 10.01 32.59
CA SER A 17 -2.10 8.85 33.35
C SER A 17 -3.36 8.17 33.90
N GLU A 18 -3.79 7.07 33.32
CA GLU A 18 -4.73 6.16 33.97
C GLU A 18 -4.23 4.72 33.94
N LYS A 19 -4.38 4.12 35.13
CA LYS A 19 -3.90 2.80 35.53
C LYS A 19 -4.48 1.69 34.63
N GLU A 20 -3.61 0.79 34.20
CA GLU A 20 -3.98 -0.45 33.52
C GLU A 20 -4.82 -1.36 34.44
N PRO A 21 -5.97 -1.88 33.99
CA PRO A 21 -6.60 -3.04 34.63
C PRO A 21 -6.01 -4.33 34.04
N GLY A 22 -5.60 -5.16 34.95
CA GLY A 22 -5.23 -6.57 34.89
C GLY A 22 -5.19 -7.30 33.54
N LEU A 23 -3.97 -7.76 33.23
CA LEU A 23 -3.67 -8.70 32.16
C LEU A 23 -4.44 -10.02 32.36
N SER A 24 -5.59 -10.18 31.73
CA SER A 24 -6.19 -11.49 31.54
C SER A 24 -5.32 -12.28 30.56
N LYS A 25 -4.87 -13.47 30.99
CA LYS A 25 -4.11 -14.44 30.20
C LYS A 25 -4.84 -14.68 28.87
N VAL A 26 -4.37 -14.06 27.81
CA VAL A 26 -4.71 -14.45 26.44
C VAL A 26 -4.16 -15.87 26.28
N LYS A 27 -5.06 -16.82 26.07
CA LYS A 27 -4.69 -18.17 25.67
C LYS A 27 -3.88 -18.05 24.39
N GLU A 28 -2.63 -18.51 24.42
CA GLU A 28 -1.82 -18.74 23.20
C GLU A 28 -2.60 -19.74 22.34
N GLU A 29 -3.32 -19.25 21.36
CA GLU A 29 -3.78 -20.08 20.27
C GLU A 29 -2.53 -20.59 19.56
N LYS A 30 -2.40 -21.93 19.48
CA LYS A 30 -1.34 -22.62 18.74
C LYS A 30 -1.26 -21.98 17.36
N SER A 31 -0.20 -21.25 17.09
CA SER A 31 0.06 -20.63 15.78
C SER A 31 0.07 -21.74 14.73
N ALA A 32 -0.97 -21.79 13.91
CA ALA A 32 -0.96 -22.59 12.70
C ALA A 32 0.33 -22.23 11.94
N SER A 33 1.13 -23.23 11.55
CA SER A 33 2.43 -23.00 10.95
C SER A 33 2.27 -22.23 9.64
N GLU A 34 2.66 -20.96 9.68
CA GLU A 34 2.60 -20.07 8.52
C GLU A 34 3.36 -20.67 7.33
N THR A 35 2.73 -20.69 6.16
CA THR A 35 3.38 -21.23 4.96
C THR A 35 4.60 -20.37 4.57
N PRO A 36 5.65 -20.97 3.97
CA PRO A 36 6.84 -20.21 3.56
C PRO A 36 6.53 -19.01 2.65
N LEU A 37 5.51 -19.13 1.80
CA LEU A 37 5.03 -18.03 0.95
C LEU A 37 4.49 -16.88 1.79
N MET A 38 3.63 -17.17 2.76
CA MET A 38 3.04 -16.15 3.62
C MET A 38 4.07 -15.50 4.53
N LYS A 39 5.04 -16.27 5.00
CA LYS A 39 6.18 -15.71 5.75
C LYS A 39 6.94 -14.67 4.92
N GLN A 40 7.21 -14.96 3.64
CA GLN A 40 7.85 -14.01 2.73
C GLN A 40 6.97 -12.77 2.48
N TYR A 41 5.66 -12.98 2.25
CA TYR A 41 4.70 -11.90 2.10
C TYR A 41 4.69 -10.96 3.31
N ASN A 42 4.55 -11.51 4.52
CA ASN A 42 4.48 -10.73 5.76
C ASN A 42 5.77 -9.96 6.04
N GLN A 43 6.94 -10.54 5.73
CA GLN A 43 8.22 -9.85 5.84
C GLN A 43 8.33 -8.64 4.91
N ILE A 44 7.78 -8.74 3.69
CA ILE A 44 7.79 -7.64 2.73
C ILE A 44 6.71 -6.61 3.12
N LYS A 45 5.51 -7.06 3.48
CA LYS A 45 4.42 -6.18 3.92
C LYS A 45 4.79 -5.34 5.14
N ALA A 46 5.52 -5.91 6.09
CA ALA A 46 6.01 -5.20 7.28
C ALA A 46 6.95 -4.02 6.93
N LYS A 47 7.64 -4.06 5.79
CA LYS A 47 8.47 -2.95 5.31
C LYS A 47 7.66 -1.87 4.58
N HIS A 48 6.46 -2.20 4.12
CA HIS A 48 5.57 -1.32 3.38
C HIS A 48 4.13 -1.36 3.94
N PRO A 49 3.93 -1.07 5.24
CA PRO A 49 2.66 -1.29 5.92
C PRO A 49 1.51 -0.47 5.33
N GLN A 50 1.80 0.70 4.80
CA GLN A 50 0.81 1.63 4.23
C GLN A 50 0.57 1.43 2.72
N ALA A 51 1.27 0.49 2.09
CA ALA A 51 1.09 0.21 0.67
C ALA A 51 0.30 -1.08 0.47
N LEU A 52 -0.64 -1.07 -0.46
CA LEU A 52 -1.29 -2.26 -0.97
C LEU A 52 -0.24 -3.09 -1.71
N LEU A 53 0.00 -4.32 -1.26
CA LEU A 53 1.08 -5.16 -1.80
C LEU A 53 0.55 -6.09 -2.89
N LEU A 54 0.89 -5.80 -4.15
CA LEU A 54 0.68 -6.72 -5.27
C LEU A 54 1.81 -7.74 -5.29
N PHE A 55 1.53 -8.95 -4.83
CA PHE A 55 2.53 -9.97 -4.60
C PHE A 55 2.49 -11.03 -5.71
N ARG A 56 3.56 -11.17 -6.48
CA ARG A 56 3.62 -12.09 -7.61
C ARG A 56 3.64 -13.54 -7.16
N VAL A 57 2.63 -14.31 -7.57
CA VAL A 57 2.52 -15.75 -7.33
C VAL A 57 2.23 -16.46 -8.66
N GLY A 58 3.23 -17.07 -9.25
CA GLY A 58 3.12 -17.64 -10.58
C GLY A 58 2.72 -16.60 -11.62
N ASP A 59 1.58 -16.81 -12.28
CA ASP A 59 1.06 -15.91 -13.31
C ASP A 59 0.12 -14.82 -12.80
N PHE A 60 -0.01 -14.69 -11.47
CA PHE A 60 -0.91 -13.72 -10.84
C PHE A 60 -0.15 -12.72 -9.96
N TYR A 61 -0.72 -11.52 -9.84
CA TYR A 61 -0.53 -10.68 -8.67
C TYR A 61 -1.66 -10.98 -7.68
N GLU A 62 -1.28 -11.43 -6.50
CA GLU A 62 -2.19 -11.74 -5.40
C GLU A 62 -2.05 -10.71 -4.29
N THR A 63 -3.16 -10.39 -3.65
CA THR A 63 -3.24 -9.57 -2.44
C THR A 63 -3.90 -10.39 -1.35
N PHE A 64 -3.52 -10.16 -0.08
CA PHE A 64 -3.99 -10.97 1.04
C PHE A 64 -4.58 -10.09 2.15
N GLY A 65 -5.51 -10.67 2.94
CA GLY A 65 -6.13 -10.03 4.09
C GLY A 65 -6.83 -8.72 3.71
N GLU A 66 -6.55 -7.65 4.41
CA GLU A 66 -7.18 -6.34 4.18
C GLU A 66 -6.86 -5.78 2.79
N ASP A 67 -5.63 -5.96 2.29
CA ASP A 67 -5.27 -5.57 0.94
C ASP A 67 -6.14 -6.26 -0.11
N ALA A 68 -6.52 -7.53 0.11
CA ALA A 68 -7.41 -8.27 -0.78
C ALA A 68 -8.82 -7.69 -0.81
N ILE A 69 -9.36 -7.33 0.35
CA ILE A 69 -10.69 -6.72 0.48
C ILE A 69 -10.73 -5.39 -0.26
N ILE A 70 -9.71 -4.55 -0.07
CA ILE A 70 -9.57 -3.25 -0.74
C ILE A 70 -9.44 -3.44 -2.26
N THR A 71 -8.55 -4.35 -2.69
CA THR A 71 -8.32 -4.64 -4.10
C THR A 71 -9.57 -5.14 -4.79
N ALA A 72 -10.27 -6.12 -4.20
CA ALA A 72 -11.49 -6.68 -4.77
C ALA A 72 -12.57 -5.62 -4.95
N ARG A 73 -12.72 -4.72 -3.97
CA ARG A 73 -13.69 -3.62 -4.00
C ARG A 73 -13.40 -2.61 -5.12
N ILE A 74 -12.13 -2.16 -5.22
CA ILE A 74 -11.75 -1.12 -6.19
C ILE A 74 -11.77 -1.67 -7.62
N LEU A 75 -11.27 -2.87 -7.82
CA LEU A 75 -11.15 -3.46 -9.15
C LEU A 75 -12.42 -4.16 -9.64
N GLY A 76 -13.37 -4.45 -8.74
CA GLY A 76 -14.57 -5.23 -9.06
C GLY A 76 -14.24 -6.70 -9.36
N ILE A 77 -13.19 -7.27 -8.76
CA ILE A 77 -12.79 -8.66 -8.93
C ILE A 77 -13.23 -9.51 -7.75
N VAL A 78 -13.21 -10.84 -7.94
CA VAL A 78 -13.69 -11.79 -6.93
C VAL A 78 -12.78 -11.77 -5.70
N LEU A 79 -13.39 -11.61 -4.52
CA LEU A 79 -12.75 -11.88 -3.24
C LEU A 79 -12.96 -13.36 -2.90
N THR A 80 -11.88 -14.08 -2.71
CA THR A 80 -11.87 -15.50 -2.32
C THR A 80 -11.07 -15.71 -1.04
N ASN A 81 -10.84 -16.94 -0.66
CA ASN A 81 -10.03 -17.28 0.52
C ASN A 81 -8.97 -18.31 0.17
N ARG A 82 -7.80 -18.16 0.77
CA ARG A 82 -6.73 -19.14 0.74
C ARG A 82 -6.59 -19.81 2.10
N ASN A 83 -6.38 -21.12 2.09
CA ASN A 83 -6.05 -21.83 3.34
C ASN A 83 -4.58 -21.57 3.69
N ASN A 84 -4.34 -21.03 4.87
CA ASN A 84 -3.00 -20.75 5.40
C ASN A 84 -2.81 -21.49 6.73
N GLY A 85 -2.33 -22.75 6.64
CA GLY A 85 -2.01 -23.54 7.83
C GLY A 85 -3.19 -23.82 8.78
N GLY A 86 -4.45 -23.86 8.25
CA GLY A 86 -5.67 -24.10 9.04
C GLY A 86 -6.54 -22.86 9.29
N SER A 87 -6.05 -21.65 8.98
CA SER A 87 -6.86 -20.43 8.94
C SER A 87 -7.23 -20.06 7.50
N LYS A 88 -8.38 -19.43 7.33
CA LYS A 88 -8.77 -18.81 6.05
C LYS A 88 -8.23 -17.41 6.00
N LEU A 89 -7.58 -17.06 4.89
CA LEU A 89 -7.05 -15.72 4.63
C LEU A 89 -7.68 -15.21 3.35
N GLU A 90 -8.22 -14.00 3.37
CA GLU A 90 -8.80 -13.34 2.21
C GLU A 90 -7.76 -13.22 1.11
N LEU A 91 -8.20 -13.46 -0.13
CA LEU A 91 -7.38 -13.45 -1.33
C LEU A 91 -8.14 -12.76 -2.45
N ALA A 92 -7.49 -11.80 -3.11
CA ALA A 92 -7.92 -11.28 -4.40
C ALA A 92 -6.70 -11.21 -5.33
N GLY A 93 -6.90 -11.42 -6.62
CA GLY A 93 -5.79 -11.39 -7.56
C GLY A 93 -6.24 -11.30 -9.00
N PHE A 94 -5.29 -10.93 -9.85
CA PHE A 94 -5.50 -10.80 -11.29
C PHE A 94 -4.24 -11.27 -12.03
N PRO A 95 -4.38 -11.68 -13.32
CA PRO A 95 -3.23 -12.11 -14.13
C PRO A 95 -2.18 -11.01 -14.26
N HIS A 96 -0.91 -11.35 -14.12
CA HIS A 96 0.18 -10.37 -14.12
C HIS A 96 0.27 -9.53 -15.40
N HIS A 97 -0.06 -10.11 -16.55
CA HIS A 97 -0.09 -9.39 -17.83
C HIS A 97 -1.19 -8.31 -17.90
N SER A 98 -2.12 -8.31 -16.95
CA SER A 98 -3.17 -7.28 -16.84
C SER A 98 -2.80 -6.15 -15.87
N LEU A 99 -1.54 -6.07 -15.43
CA LEU A 99 -1.07 -5.05 -14.48
C LEU A 99 -1.40 -3.63 -14.98
N ASP A 100 -1.09 -3.33 -16.24
CA ASP A 100 -1.32 -2.02 -16.86
C ASP A 100 -2.80 -1.60 -16.87
N THR A 101 -3.71 -2.58 -16.82
CA THR A 101 -5.17 -2.33 -16.77
C THR A 101 -5.65 -2.05 -15.36
N TYR A 102 -5.11 -2.75 -14.36
CA TYR A 102 -5.61 -2.72 -12.99
C TYR A 102 -4.86 -1.75 -12.08
N LEU A 103 -3.55 -1.60 -12.26
CA LEU A 103 -2.72 -0.70 -11.45
C LEU A 103 -3.21 0.75 -11.48
N PRO A 104 -3.54 1.35 -12.64
CA PRO A 104 -4.06 2.72 -12.67
C PRO A 104 -5.35 2.90 -11.88
N LYS A 105 -6.22 1.89 -11.83
CA LYS A 105 -7.47 1.96 -11.05
C LYS A 105 -7.21 2.02 -9.55
N LEU A 106 -6.23 1.24 -9.05
CA LEU A 106 -5.84 1.25 -7.64
C LEU A 106 -5.23 2.60 -7.25
N VAL A 107 -4.30 3.11 -8.06
CA VAL A 107 -3.62 4.38 -7.79
C VAL A 107 -4.60 5.56 -7.86
N ARG A 108 -5.50 5.61 -8.87
CA ARG A 108 -6.54 6.63 -9.00
C ARG A 108 -7.57 6.57 -7.86
N ALA A 109 -7.78 5.40 -7.26
CA ALA A 109 -8.60 5.25 -6.06
C ALA A 109 -7.88 5.70 -4.78
N GLY A 110 -6.70 6.32 -4.88
CA GLY A 110 -5.95 6.86 -3.76
C GLY A 110 -5.06 5.84 -3.05
N GLN A 111 -4.88 4.64 -3.61
CA GLN A 111 -4.05 3.62 -2.98
C GLN A 111 -2.57 3.81 -3.32
N ARG A 112 -1.72 3.72 -2.29
CA ARG A 112 -0.30 3.51 -2.48
C ARG A 112 -0.09 2.03 -2.79
N VAL A 113 0.62 1.71 -3.87
CA VAL A 113 0.77 0.33 -4.35
C VAL A 113 2.25 -0.05 -4.39
N ALA A 114 2.60 -1.18 -3.79
CA ALA A 114 3.92 -1.81 -3.90
C ALA A 114 3.81 -3.02 -4.84
N ILE A 115 4.55 -3.00 -5.93
CA ILE A 115 4.65 -4.13 -6.85
C ILE A 115 5.80 -5.01 -6.39
N CYS A 116 5.50 -6.27 -6.12
CA CYS A 116 6.45 -7.25 -5.64
C CYS A 116 6.58 -8.41 -6.62
N ASP A 117 7.68 -8.44 -7.34
CA ASP A 117 7.97 -9.42 -8.35
C ASP A 117 8.92 -10.54 -7.90
N GLN A 118 8.95 -11.61 -8.67
CA GLN A 118 9.93 -12.68 -8.56
C GLN A 118 11.28 -12.18 -9.06
N LEU A 119 12.31 -12.26 -8.22
CA LEU A 119 13.68 -11.82 -8.55
C LEU A 119 14.52 -12.94 -9.16
N GLU A 120 13.99 -14.15 -9.22
CA GLU A 120 14.66 -15.36 -9.70
C GLU A 120 13.72 -16.12 -10.65
N ASP A 121 14.29 -16.85 -11.60
CA ASP A 121 13.51 -17.74 -12.46
C ASP A 121 12.99 -18.95 -11.63
N PRO A 122 11.66 -19.16 -11.56
CA PRO A 122 11.09 -20.30 -10.87
C PRO A 122 11.61 -21.66 -11.35
N LYS A 123 12.00 -21.77 -12.62
CA LYS A 123 12.50 -23.02 -13.23
C LYS A 123 13.91 -23.38 -12.74
N MET A 124 14.67 -22.39 -12.30
CA MET A 124 16.06 -22.56 -11.83
C MET A 124 16.16 -22.71 -10.30
N THR A 125 15.06 -22.52 -9.57
CA THR A 125 15.05 -22.47 -8.11
C THR A 125 14.40 -23.73 -7.54
N LYS A 126 15.12 -24.46 -6.68
CA LYS A 126 14.62 -25.66 -5.98
C LYS A 126 13.82 -25.33 -4.71
N THR A 127 13.88 -24.11 -4.26
CA THR A 127 13.24 -23.58 -3.05
C THR A 127 12.15 -22.58 -3.42
N ILE A 128 11.61 -21.88 -2.42
CA ILE A 128 10.68 -20.78 -2.68
C ILE A 128 11.42 -19.65 -3.40
N VAL A 129 10.86 -19.18 -4.52
CA VAL A 129 11.41 -18.09 -5.32
C VAL A 129 11.50 -16.82 -4.49
N LYS A 130 12.64 -16.16 -4.51
CA LYS A 130 12.81 -14.86 -3.86
C LYS A 130 11.99 -13.79 -4.57
N ARG A 131 11.37 -12.94 -3.77
CA ARG A 131 10.58 -11.80 -4.22
C ARG A 131 11.06 -10.52 -3.57
N GLY A 132 10.85 -9.41 -4.24
CA GLY A 132 11.18 -8.09 -3.72
C GLY A 132 10.29 -7.03 -4.36
N VAL A 133 10.17 -5.90 -3.67
CA VAL A 133 9.45 -4.74 -4.21
C VAL A 133 10.32 -4.14 -5.31
N THR A 134 9.80 -4.15 -6.53
CA THR A 134 10.44 -3.59 -7.73
C THR A 134 10.00 -2.15 -7.97
N GLU A 135 8.77 -1.82 -7.58
CA GLU A 135 8.21 -0.49 -7.77
C GLU A 135 7.27 -0.11 -6.63
N LEU A 136 7.27 1.16 -6.25
CA LEU A 136 6.37 1.74 -5.26
C LEU A 136 5.69 2.96 -5.87
N LEU A 137 4.38 2.85 -6.09
CA LEU A 137 3.57 3.91 -6.67
C LEU A 137 2.69 4.56 -5.61
N SER A 138 2.52 5.87 -5.73
CA SER A 138 1.58 6.64 -4.93
C SER A 138 0.79 7.61 -5.82
N PRO A 139 -0.41 8.03 -5.39
CA PRO A 139 -1.30 8.86 -6.21
C PRO A 139 -0.67 10.15 -6.76
N GLY A 140 0.29 10.72 -6.06
CA GLY A 140 0.96 11.97 -6.46
C GLY A 140 2.29 11.77 -7.21
N VAL A 141 2.81 10.55 -7.31
CA VAL A 141 4.12 10.27 -7.91
C VAL A 141 4.03 9.01 -8.75
N SER A 142 3.57 9.15 -9.97
CA SER A 142 3.64 8.11 -10.97
C SER A 142 4.25 8.69 -12.24
N PHE A 143 5.34 8.08 -12.70
CA PHE A 143 5.95 8.45 -13.98
C PHE A 143 5.26 7.77 -15.18
N ASN A 144 4.22 6.98 -14.93
CA ASN A 144 3.49 6.31 -15.98
C ASN A 144 2.27 7.17 -16.38
N ASP A 145 2.28 7.70 -17.60
CA ASP A 145 1.20 8.53 -18.16
C ASP A 145 -0.17 7.84 -18.12
N GLN A 146 -0.21 6.51 -18.07
CA GLN A 146 -1.46 5.75 -17.95
C GLN A 146 -2.05 5.78 -16.55
N VAL A 147 -1.24 6.06 -15.53
CA VAL A 147 -1.68 6.11 -14.12
C VAL A 147 -2.19 7.50 -13.77
N LEU A 148 -1.56 8.56 -14.29
CA LEU A 148 -1.96 9.93 -14.04
C LEU A 148 -3.19 10.28 -14.87
N ASP A 149 -4.18 10.89 -14.24
CA ASP A 149 -5.28 11.51 -14.95
C ASP A 149 -4.81 12.88 -15.48
N GLN A 150 -4.47 12.96 -16.76
CA GLN A 150 -4.00 14.19 -17.42
C GLN A 150 -5.04 15.34 -17.40
N LYS A 151 -6.30 15.05 -17.04
CA LYS A 151 -7.35 16.06 -16.93
C LYS A 151 -7.52 16.63 -15.53
N LYS A 152 -6.72 16.17 -14.58
CA LYS A 152 -6.72 16.63 -13.18
C LYS A 152 -5.32 16.99 -12.74
N ASN A 153 -5.25 17.97 -11.86
CA ASN A 153 -4.01 18.34 -11.21
C ASN A 153 -3.54 17.19 -10.28
N ASN A 154 -2.26 16.86 -10.37
CA ASN A 154 -1.63 15.82 -9.56
C ASN A 154 -0.46 16.46 -8.79
N PHE A 155 -0.76 16.97 -7.58
CA PHE A 155 0.22 17.71 -6.79
C PHE A 155 1.10 16.81 -5.94
N LEU A 156 2.42 16.95 -6.12
CA LEU A 156 3.43 16.53 -5.18
C LEU A 156 3.70 17.68 -4.20
N CYS A 157 3.51 17.43 -2.91
CA CYS A 157 3.78 18.41 -1.87
C CYS A 157 5.08 18.07 -1.14
N ALA A 158 5.96 19.08 -0.99
CA ALA A 158 7.12 18.98 -0.11
C ALA A 158 7.02 20.03 1.01
N LEU A 159 7.38 19.58 2.23
CA LEU A 159 7.37 20.40 3.43
C LEU A 159 8.79 20.52 3.98
N HIS A 160 9.18 21.73 4.32
CA HIS A 160 10.44 22.00 5.00
C HIS A 160 10.17 22.72 6.33
N PHE A 161 10.82 22.25 7.40
CA PHE A 161 10.74 22.86 8.71
C PHE A 161 12.12 23.28 9.18
N ASN A 162 12.25 24.53 9.58
CA ASN A 162 13.38 25.06 10.30
C ASN A 162 12.88 25.56 11.67
N LYS A 163 13.79 25.87 12.60
CA LYS A 163 13.42 26.31 13.96
C LYS A 163 12.49 27.54 14.00
N LYS A 164 12.47 28.35 12.96
CA LYS A 164 11.68 29.58 12.87
C LYS A 164 10.79 29.68 11.64
N ASP A 165 11.07 28.87 10.62
CA ASP A 165 10.45 29.03 9.32
C ASP A 165 9.81 27.69 8.87
N PHE A 166 8.72 27.81 8.15
CA PHE A 166 8.01 26.71 7.53
C PHE A 166 7.86 27.01 6.04
N GLY A 167 8.36 26.10 5.21
CA GLY A 167 8.24 26.19 3.76
C GLY A 167 7.37 25.07 3.22
N VAL A 168 6.51 25.38 2.27
CA VAL A 168 5.69 24.40 1.55
C VAL A 168 5.81 24.64 0.05
N SER A 169 5.96 23.57 -0.70
CA SER A 169 5.93 23.64 -2.17
C SER A 169 5.00 22.57 -2.73
N PHE A 170 4.39 22.89 -3.87
CA PHE A 170 3.53 22.02 -4.64
C PHE A 170 4.03 21.98 -6.07
N LEU A 171 4.25 20.78 -6.60
CA LEU A 171 4.53 20.55 -8.01
C LEU A 171 3.36 19.77 -8.60
N ASP A 172 2.69 20.36 -9.59
CA ASP A 172 1.76 19.58 -10.42
C ASP A 172 2.56 18.77 -11.43
N VAL A 173 2.60 17.45 -11.20
CA VAL A 173 3.38 16.52 -12.06
C VAL A 173 2.78 16.39 -13.45
N SER A 174 1.50 16.75 -13.64
CA SER A 174 0.82 16.66 -14.94
C SER A 174 1.10 17.89 -15.83
N THR A 175 1.18 19.07 -15.23
CA THR A 175 1.33 20.34 -15.96
C THR A 175 2.72 20.97 -15.82
N GLY A 176 3.50 20.55 -14.80
CA GLY A 176 4.77 21.17 -14.43
C GLY A 176 4.61 22.46 -13.65
N GLU A 177 3.40 22.84 -13.25
CA GLU A 177 3.18 24.03 -12.42
C GLU A 177 3.84 23.86 -11.05
N PHE A 178 4.60 24.85 -10.62
CA PHE A 178 5.29 24.85 -9.34
C PHE A 178 4.90 26.05 -8.48
N LEU A 179 4.36 25.77 -7.30
CA LEU A 179 3.94 26.78 -6.32
C LEU A 179 4.82 26.68 -5.08
N LEU A 180 5.26 27.81 -4.56
CA LEU A 180 6.09 27.91 -3.36
C LEU A 180 5.49 28.94 -2.40
N ALA A 181 5.44 28.61 -1.11
CA ALA A 181 5.07 29.52 -0.02
C ALA A 181 6.00 29.32 1.18
N GLN A 182 6.25 30.43 1.90
CA GLN A 182 7.04 30.49 3.12
C GLN A 182 6.26 31.26 4.18
#